data_958a1f402135891a94d4ea84b4b0c083
#
_entry.id   958a1f402135891a94d4ea84b4b0c083
#
_cell.length_a   1.000
_cell.length_b   1.000
_cell.length_c   1.000
_cell.angle_alpha   90.00
_cell.angle_beta   90.00
_cell.angle_gamma   90.00
#
_symmetry.space_group_name_H-M   'P 1'
#
loop_
_entity.id
_entity.type
_entity.pdbx_description
1 polymer ?
#
loop_
_entity_poly.entity_id
_entity_poly.type
_entity_poly.pdbx_seq_one_letter_code
_entity_poly.pdbx_strand_id
1 'polypeptide(L)'
;IDLTYFRKHESLSITLSEGLQTLRGMNESGKSSLLEACAYSLFGSKALRNSLSDTVTWGHKETELKVSVVISLGGQDFKVTRGKSGAEVIVDGKVFVTGQTEVSSFFADLLGADVNVAHHLMLAGQGGLRGVLEQGPKATSNLIETLSDLDVIDRIIDAAQAKLTLGSTAVLSDRLKYAEEALSNVVEPVAPVARRSTRRKVPSASRTSRRGWW
;
A
#
# COMPACT_ATOMS: atom_id res chain seq x y z
N ILE A 1 -17.44 3.87 -23.49
CA ILE A 1 -17.18 2.54 -22.93
C ILE A 1 -17.55 1.53 -23.98
N ASP A 2 -16.59 0.74 -24.43
CA ASP A 2 -16.77 -0.33 -25.40
C ASP A 2 -16.35 -1.65 -24.77
N LEU A 3 -17.23 -2.64 -24.79
CA LEU A 3 -17.01 -3.98 -24.28
C LEU A 3 -17.13 -5.00 -25.40
N THR A 4 -16.21 -5.95 -25.40
CA THR A 4 -16.26 -7.12 -26.27
C THR A 4 -16.06 -8.37 -25.41
N TYR A 5 -17.02 -9.28 -25.46
CA TYR A 5 -17.04 -10.56 -24.76
C TYR A 5 -16.80 -10.47 -23.23
N PHE A 6 -17.42 -9.47 -22.62
CA PHE A 6 -17.30 -9.26 -21.18
C PHE A 6 -18.58 -9.70 -20.46
N ARG A 7 -18.53 -10.77 -19.67
CA ARG A 7 -19.66 -11.40 -18.98
C ARG A 7 -20.83 -11.69 -19.92
N LYS A 8 -21.97 -10.99 -19.76
CA LYS A 8 -23.16 -11.12 -20.61
C LYS A 8 -23.07 -10.31 -21.90
N HIS A 9 -22.12 -9.40 -22.01
CA HIS A 9 -22.01 -8.49 -23.11
C HIS A 9 -21.10 -9.07 -24.19
N GLU A 10 -21.68 -9.58 -25.27
CA GLU A 10 -20.92 -9.98 -26.45
C GLU A 10 -20.30 -8.75 -27.13
N SER A 11 -21.10 -7.69 -27.31
CA SER A 11 -20.66 -6.39 -27.76
C SER A 11 -21.56 -5.31 -27.16
N LEU A 12 -20.96 -4.31 -26.55
CA LEU A 12 -21.68 -3.19 -25.94
C LEU A 12 -20.87 -1.92 -26.14
N SER A 13 -21.50 -0.87 -26.66
CA SER A 13 -20.94 0.48 -26.71
C SER A 13 -21.88 1.47 -26.06
N ILE A 14 -21.39 2.21 -25.08
CA ILE A 14 -22.16 3.22 -24.34
C ILE A 14 -21.35 4.48 -24.20
N THR A 15 -21.97 5.61 -24.52
CA THR A 15 -21.43 6.94 -24.24
C THR A 15 -22.19 7.50 -23.03
N LEU A 16 -21.43 7.90 -21.99
CA LEU A 16 -21.95 8.58 -20.81
C LEU A 16 -21.66 10.07 -20.96
N SER A 17 -22.60 10.91 -20.62
CA SER A 17 -22.41 12.36 -20.53
C SER A 17 -21.94 12.76 -19.12
N GLU A 18 -21.52 14.00 -18.98
CA GLU A 18 -21.21 14.55 -17.66
C GLU A 18 -22.42 14.55 -16.72
N GLY A 19 -22.18 14.48 -15.41
CA GLY A 19 -23.17 14.52 -14.36
C GLY A 19 -23.65 13.14 -13.92
N LEU A 20 -24.76 13.14 -13.20
CA LEU A 20 -25.33 11.92 -12.63
C LEU A 20 -26.00 11.07 -13.72
N GLN A 21 -25.52 9.85 -13.88
CA GLN A 21 -26.07 8.86 -14.82
C GLN A 21 -26.74 7.74 -14.06
N THR A 22 -27.90 7.30 -14.54
CA THR A 22 -28.64 6.19 -13.95
C THR A 22 -28.77 5.02 -14.93
N LEU A 23 -28.20 3.87 -14.55
CA LEU A 23 -28.36 2.62 -15.29
C LEU A 23 -29.59 1.86 -14.76
N ARG A 24 -30.61 1.71 -15.59
CA ARG A 24 -31.82 0.97 -15.26
C ARG A 24 -31.92 -0.30 -16.10
N GLY A 25 -32.49 -1.34 -15.55
CA GLY A 25 -32.70 -2.61 -16.24
C GLY A 25 -33.11 -3.71 -15.27
N MET A 26 -33.59 -4.82 -15.80
CA MET A 26 -33.97 -6.01 -15.03
C MET A 26 -32.74 -6.56 -14.24
N ASN A 27 -33.02 -7.41 -13.26
CA ASN A 27 -31.95 -8.16 -12.61
C ASN A 27 -31.19 -8.98 -13.65
N GLU A 28 -29.90 -9.14 -13.45
CA GLU A 28 -29.00 -9.86 -14.37
C GLU A 28 -28.84 -9.24 -15.78
N SER A 29 -29.32 -8.03 -16.03
CA SER A 29 -29.14 -7.36 -17.35
C SER A 29 -27.70 -6.90 -17.62
N GLY A 30 -26.77 -7.10 -16.70
CA GLY A 30 -25.36 -6.73 -16.89
C GLY A 30 -24.95 -5.34 -16.37
N LYS A 31 -25.84 -4.64 -15.62
CA LYS A 31 -25.52 -3.31 -15.06
C LYS A 31 -24.24 -3.31 -14.21
N SER A 32 -24.13 -4.26 -13.31
CA SER A 32 -22.93 -4.40 -12.47
C SER A 32 -21.70 -4.85 -13.27
N SER A 33 -21.90 -5.58 -14.35
CA SER A 33 -20.83 -5.99 -15.25
C SER A 33 -20.23 -4.80 -16.00
N LEU A 34 -21.02 -3.79 -16.32
CA LEU A 34 -20.52 -2.57 -16.94
C LEU A 34 -19.59 -1.81 -15.99
N LEU A 35 -19.98 -1.64 -14.72
CA LEU A 35 -19.13 -1.00 -13.70
C LEU A 35 -17.84 -1.81 -13.46
N GLU A 36 -17.98 -3.13 -13.40
CA GLU A 36 -16.82 -4.02 -13.24
C GLU A 36 -15.86 -3.95 -14.44
N ALA A 37 -16.38 -3.79 -15.66
CA ALA A 37 -15.57 -3.59 -16.86
C ALA A 37 -14.80 -2.27 -16.81
N CYS A 38 -15.41 -1.17 -16.35
CA CYS A 38 -14.71 0.08 -16.11
C CYS A 38 -13.57 -0.09 -15.10
N ALA A 39 -13.83 -0.76 -13.97
CA ALA A 39 -12.82 -1.09 -12.99
C ALA A 39 -11.68 -1.93 -13.57
N TYR A 40 -12.02 -2.95 -14.31
CA TYR A 40 -11.06 -3.82 -14.97
C TYR A 40 -10.16 -3.06 -15.95
N SER A 41 -10.72 -2.14 -16.74
CA SER A 41 -9.93 -1.36 -17.67
C SER A 41 -8.83 -0.56 -16.99
N LEU A 42 -9.11 0.03 -15.82
CA LEU A 42 -8.17 0.87 -15.06
C LEU A 42 -7.20 0.04 -14.21
N PHE A 43 -7.73 -0.89 -13.43
CA PHE A 43 -7.00 -1.56 -12.34
C PHE A 43 -6.67 -3.03 -12.63
N GLY A 44 -7.08 -3.56 -13.78
CA GLY A 44 -6.80 -4.92 -14.21
C GLY A 44 -7.58 -6.00 -13.44
N SER A 45 -7.03 -7.21 -13.42
CA SER A 45 -7.70 -8.38 -12.85
C SER A 45 -7.99 -8.27 -11.34
N LYS A 46 -7.29 -7.39 -10.61
CA LYS A 46 -7.56 -7.11 -9.18
C LYS A 46 -8.95 -6.51 -8.96
N ALA A 47 -9.50 -5.85 -9.98
CA ALA A 47 -10.83 -5.25 -9.92
C ALA A 47 -11.96 -6.21 -10.28
N LEU A 48 -11.65 -7.42 -10.71
CA LEU A 48 -12.64 -8.44 -11.03
C LEU A 48 -13.09 -9.17 -9.77
N ARG A 49 -14.37 -9.52 -9.71
CA ARG A 49 -14.92 -10.34 -8.61
C ARG A 49 -14.47 -11.78 -8.67
N ASN A 50 -14.24 -12.29 -9.88
CA ASN A 50 -13.84 -13.66 -10.16
C ASN A 50 -12.60 -13.66 -11.06
N SER A 51 -12.16 -14.86 -11.46
CA SER A 51 -11.07 -15.00 -12.43
C SER A 51 -11.40 -14.36 -13.78
N LEU A 52 -10.39 -14.06 -14.57
CA LEU A 52 -10.59 -13.53 -15.91
C LEU A 52 -11.37 -14.52 -16.79
N SER A 53 -11.10 -15.82 -16.64
CA SER A 53 -11.81 -16.89 -17.35
C SER A 53 -13.32 -16.90 -17.06
N ASP A 54 -13.73 -16.61 -15.81
CA ASP A 54 -15.12 -16.53 -15.43
C ASP A 54 -15.80 -15.22 -15.89
N THR A 55 -14.99 -14.26 -16.33
CA THR A 55 -15.44 -12.94 -16.76
C THR A 55 -15.71 -12.88 -18.26
N VAL A 56 -15.14 -13.79 -19.03
CA VAL A 56 -15.38 -13.88 -20.47
C VAL A 56 -16.81 -14.38 -20.75
N THR A 57 -17.41 -13.86 -21.82
CA THR A 57 -18.70 -14.36 -22.30
C THR A 57 -18.63 -15.85 -22.61
N TRP A 58 -19.64 -16.58 -22.17
CA TRP A 58 -19.65 -18.03 -22.34
C TRP A 58 -19.55 -18.43 -23.81
N GLY A 59 -18.67 -19.42 -24.09
CA GLY A 59 -18.38 -19.89 -25.46
C GLY A 59 -17.23 -19.14 -26.16
N HIS A 60 -16.67 -18.11 -25.54
CA HIS A 60 -15.55 -17.33 -26.09
C HIS A 60 -14.25 -17.55 -25.30
N LYS A 61 -13.12 -17.18 -25.91
CA LYS A 61 -11.79 -17.30 -25.31
C LYS A 61 -11.42 -16.02 -24.57
N GLU A 62 -10.60 -16.14 -23.54
CA GLU A 62 -10.08 -14.99 -22.80
C GLU A 62 -9.32 -13.98 -23.68
N THR A 63 -8.72 -14.46 -24.77
CA THR A 63 -7.98 -13.62 -25.74
C THR A 63 -8.89 -12.71 -26.56
N GLU A 64 -10.17 -13.01 -26.63
CA GLU A 64 -11.16 -12.25 -27.40
C GLU A 64 -11.79 -11.14 -26.52
N LEU A 65 -11.65 -11.26 -25.18
CA LEU A 65 -12.12 -10.24 -24.27
C LEU A 65 -11.35 -8.96 -24.44
N LYS A 66 -12.08 -7.86 -24.68
CA LYS A 66 -11.52 -6.52 -24.79
C LYS A 66 -12.44 -5.50 -24.13
N VAL A 67 -11.86 -4.65 -23.33
CA VAL A 67 -12.55 -3.51 -22.70
C VAL A 67 -11.82 -2.24 -23.11
N SER A 68 -12.54 -1.26 -23.62
CA SER A 68 -12.02 0.06 -23.95
C SER A 68 -12.87 1.12 -23.26
N VAL A 69 -12.24 2.00 -22.52
CA VAL A 69 -12.89 3.10 -21.80
C VAL A 69 -12.17 4.40 -22.13
N VAL A 70 -12.93 5.43 -22.45
CA VAL A 70 -12.40 6.79 -22.58
C VAL A 70 -12.79 7.56 -21.33
N ILE A 71 -11.82 8.18 -20.70
CA ILE A 71 -11.98 8.97 -19.47
C ILE A 71 -11.43 10.36 -19.76
N SER A 72 -12.25 11.37 -19.54
CA SER A 72 -11.82 12.77 -19.60
C SER A 72 -11.44 13.24 -18.18
N LEU A 73 -10.20 13.64 -18.00
CA LEU A 73 -9.69 14.14 -16.73
C LEU A 73 -8.85 15.39 -16.98
N GLY A 74 -9.19 16.48 -16.31
CA GLY A 74 -8.45 17.73 -16.45
C GLY A 74 -8.46 18.32 -17.89
N GLY A 75 -9.49 17.99 -18.67
CA GLY A 75 -9.61 18.42 -20.08
C GLY A 75 -8.82 17.56 -21.08
N GLN A 76 -8.24 16.46 -20.62
CA GLN A 76 -7.51 15.52 -21.46
C GLN A 76 -8.22 14.16 -21.50
N ASP A 77 -8.30 13.56 -22.68
CA ASP A 77 -8.94 12.26 -22.88
C ASP A 77 -7.91 11.13 -22.85
N PHE A 78 -8.15 10.18 -21.96
CA PHE A 78 -7.37 8.96 -21.82
C PHE A 78 -8.18 7.78 -22.34
N LYS A 79 -7.81 7.22 -23.47
CA LYS A 79 -8.42 5.99 -23.96
C LYS A 79 -7.63 4.80 -23.43
N VAL A 80 -8.25 4.05 -22.54
CA VAL A 80 -7.69 2.83 -21.96
C VAL A 80 -8.26 1.64 -22.69
N THR A 81 -7.41 0.77 -23.16
CA THR A 81 -7.81 -0.51 -23.74
C THR A 81 -7.12 -1.64 -22.98
N ARG A 82 -7.88 -2.63 -22.55
CA ARG A 82 -7.37 -3.79 -21.82
C ARG A 82 -8.02 -5.08 -22.27
N GLY A 83 -7.20 -6.11 -22.42
CA GLY A 83 -7.60 -7.48 -22.70
C GLY A 83 -6.62 -8.46 -22.07
N LYS A 84 -6.77 -9.75 -22.34
CA LYS A 84 -5.85 -10.82 -21.88
C LYS A 84 -4.42 -10.57 -22.34
N SER A 85 -4.24 -10.19 -23.61
CA SER A 85 -2.94 -10.06 -24.27
C SER A 85 -2.17 -8.80 -23.89
N GLY A 86 -2.81 -7.80 -23.29
CA GLY A 86 -2.14 -6.56 -22.93
C GLY A 86 -3.10 -5.47 -22.50
N ALA A 87 -2.50 -4.35 -22.09
CA ALA A 87 -3.21 -3.11 -21.80
C ALA A 87 -2.43 -1.94 -22.38
N GLU A 88 -3.14 -0.90 -22.78
CA GLU A 88 -2.57 0.32 -23.34
C GLU A 88 -3.39 1.55 -22.93
N VAL A 89 -2.71 2.67 -22.78
CA VAL A 89 -3.32 3.99 -22.62
C VAL A 89 -2.92 4.84 -23.84
N ILE A 90 -3.90 5.41 -24.49
CA ILE A 90 -3.72 6.28 -25.64
C ILE A 90 -4.18 7.68 -25.24
N VAL A 91 -3.33 8.67 -25.50
CA VAL A 91 -3.59 10.09 -25.26
C VAL A 91 -3.30 10.82 -26.57
N ASP A 92 -4.22 11.65 -27.02
CA ASP A 92 -4.10 12.40 -28.30
C ASP A 92 -3.71 11.51 -29.48
N GLY A 93 -4.27 10.30 -29.55
CA GLY A 93 -4.01 9.32 -30.60
C GLY A 93 -2.64 8.64 -30.57
N LYS A 94 -1.82 8.92 -29.55
CA LYS A 94 -0.51 8.29 -29.32
C LYS A 94 -0.55 7.34 -28.15
N VAL A 95 0.10 6.19 -28.28
CA VAL A 95 0.28 5.26 -27.17
C VAL A 95 1.20 5.89 -26.13
N PHE A 96 0.69 6.06 -24.91
CA PHE A 96 1.39 6.71 -23.81
C PHE A 96 1.98 5.69 -22.84
N VAL A 97 1.20 4.68 -22.47
CA VAL A 97 1.62 3.59 -21.58
C VAL A 97 1.16 2.26 -22.14
N THR A 98 1.99 1.23 -22.02
CA THR A 98 1.66 -0.16 -22.39
C THR A 98 2.07 -1.11 -21.28
N GLY A 99 1.29 -2.18 -21.11
CA GLY A 99 1.54 -3.22 -20.10
C GLY A 99 0.44 -3.29 -19.06
N GLN A 100 0.21 -4.49 -18.53
CA GLN A 100 -0.88 -4.73 -17.57
C GLN A 100 -0.66 -4.01 -16.23
N THR A 101 0.57 -4.07 -15.72
CA THR A 101 0.96 -3.47 -14.44
C THR A 101 1.16 -1.96 -14.60
N GLU A 102 1.81 -1.55 -15.68
CA GLU A 102 2.17 -0.17 -15.98
C GLU A 102 0.94 0.71 -16.14
N VAL A 103 -0.10 0.21 -16.83
CA VAL A 103 -1.38 0.92 -16.94
C VAL A 103 -2.07 1.05 -15.59
N SER A 104 -2.03 0.00 -14.75
CA SER A 104 -2.64 0.07 -13.41
C SER A 104 -1.88 1.04 -12.50
N SER A 105 -0.55 1.03 -12.53
CA SER A 105 0.28 1.99 -11.78
C SER A 105 0.07 3.42 -12.26
N PHE A 106 -0.02 3.63 -13.57
CA PHE A 106 -0.29 4.95 -14.14
C PHE A 106 -1.58 5.55 -13.59
N PHE A 107 -2.67 4.77 -13.51
CA PHE A 107 -3.92 5.26 -12.94
C PHE A 107 -3.88 5.41 -11.43
N ALA A 108 -3.16 4.57 -10.71
CA ALA A 108 -2.92 4.73 -9.29
C ALA A 108 -2.20 6.06 -9.00
N ASP A 109 -1.14 6.34 -9.73
CA ASP A 109 -0.36 7.59 -9.60
C ASP A 109 -1.20 8.81 -10.00
N LEU A 110 -1.97 8.72 -11.09
CA LEU A 110 -2.84 9.80 -11.58
C LEU A 110 -3.95 10.15 -10.57
N LEU A 111 -4.45 9.15 -9.85
CA LEU A 111 -5.50 9.30 -8.85
C LEU A 111 -4.95 9.58 -7.45
N GLY A 112 -3.63 9.50 -7.27
CA GLY A 112 -2.98 9.68 -5.97
C GLY A 112 -3.35 8.61 -4.94
N ALA A 113 -3.71 7.41 -5.37
CA ALA A 113 -4.15 6.35 -4.47
C ALA A 113 -3.66 4.97 -4.93
N ASP A 114 -3.35 4.09 -4.00
CA ASP A 114 -3.04 2.69 -4.32
C ASP A 114 -4.18 2.04 -5.12
N VAL A 115 -3.83 1.11 -6.03
CA VAL A 115 -4.78 0.42 -6.92
C VAL A 115 -5.97 -0.18 -6.16
N ASN A 116 -5.73 -0.77 -4.99
CA ASN A 116 -6.79 -1.38 -4.20
C ASN A 116 -7.73 -0.34 -3.60
N VAL A 117 -7.18 0.79 -3.15
CA VAL A 117 -7.94 1.90 -2.58
C VAL A 117 -8.73 2.63 -3.67
N ALA A 118 -8.09 2.97 -4.78
CA ALA A 118 -8.73 3.61 -5.91
C ALA A 118 -9.92 2.78 -6.44
N HIS A 119 -9.76 1.46 -6.53
CA HIS A 119 -10.84 0.55 -6.92
C HIS A 119 -12.04 0.63 -5.96
N HIS A 120 -11.81 0.62 -4.65
CA HIS A 120 -12.89 0.67 -3.65
C HIS A 120 -13.58 2.03 -3.56
N LEU A 121 -12.84 3.11 -3.79
CA LEU A 121 -13.38 4.48 -3.72
C LEU A 121 -14.14 4.89 -4.97
N MET A 122 -13.57 4.60 -6.15
CA MET A 122 -14.15 5.03 -7.41
C MET A 122 -15.30 4.14 -7.87
N LEU A 123 -15.27 2.89 -7.49
CA LEU A 123 -16.25 1.89 -7.88
C LEU A 123 -16.86 1.27 -6.63
N ALA A 124 -17.70 2.05 -5.96
CA ALA A 124 -18.51 1.55 -4.85
C ALA A 124 -19.45 0.45 -5.36
N GLY A 125 -18.89 -0.73 -5.59
CA GLY A 125 -19.65 -1.93 -5.93
C GLY A 125 -20.65 -2.25 -4.83
N GLN A 126 -21.67 -3.00 -5.17
CA GLN A 126 -22.70 -3.42 -4.22
C GLN A 126 -22.03 -4.11 -3.00
N GLY A 127 -22.06 -3.47 -1.85
CA GLY A 127 -21.40 -3.95 -0.63
C GLY A 127 -19.89 -3.61 -0.50
N GLY A 128 -19.28 -2.90 -1.45
CA GLY A 128 -17.83 -2.66 -1.42
C GLY A 128 -17.33 -1.97 -0.15
N LEU A 129 -17.85 -0.81 0.19
CA LEU A 129 -17.51 -0.11 1.44
C LEU A 129 -17.95 -0.89 2.68
N ARG A 130 -19.15 -1.47 2.64
CA ARG A 130 -19.65 -2.30 3.74
C ARG A 130 -18.77 -3.55 3.92
N GLY A 131 -18.35 -4.19 2.84
CA GLY A 131 -17.45 -5.34 2.89
C GLY A 131 -16.10 -5.03 3.54
N VAL A 132 -15.54 -3.83 3.36
CA VAL A 132 -14.32 -3.41 4.05
C VAL A 132 -14.58 -3.22 5.55
N LEU A 133 -15.70 -2.58 5.92
CA LEU A 133 -16.07 -2.40 7.33
C LEU A 133 -16.39 -3.74 8.03
N GLU A 134 -16.94 -4.70 7.32
CA GLU A 134 -17.25 -6.04 7.83
C GLU A 134 -15.99 -6.94 8.00
N GLN A 135 -14.87 -6.62 7.32
CA GLN A 135 -13.59 -7.31 7.50
C GLN A 135 -12.91 -7.01 8.85
N GLY A 136 -13.48 -6.10 9.63
CA GLY A 136 -13.05 -5.80 10.99
C GLY A 136 -12.16 -4.57 11.13
N PRO A 137 -11.82 -4.21 12.37
CA PRO A 137 -11.15 -2.95 12.70
C PRO A 137 -9.81 -2.75 11.97
N LYS A 138 -9.03 -3.82 11.80
CA LYS A 138 -7.72 -3.75 11.14
C LYS A 138 -7.82 -3.36 9.65
N ALA A 139 -8.80 -3.92 8.94
CA ALA A 139 -9.02 -3.59 7.52
C ALA A 139 -9.50 -2.15 7.37
N THR A 140 -10.36 -1.70 8.29
CA THR A 140 -10.84 -0.32 8.34
C THR A 140 -9.71 0.66 8.66
N SER A 141 -8.84 0.34 9.63
CA SER A 141 -7.66 1.16 9.94
C SER A 141 -6.73 1.28 8.74
N ASN A 142 -6.39 0.17 8.10
CA ASN A 142 -5.53 0.18 6.91
C ASN A 142 -6.13 1.03 5.78
N LEU A 143 -7.46 0.97 5.58
CA LEU A 143 -8.12 1.81 4.58
C LEU A 143 -8.02 3.30 4.95
N ILE A 144 -8.25 3.67 6.21
CA ILE A 144 -8.14 5.05 6.69
C ILE A 144 -6.70 5.55 6.58
N GLU A 145 -5.73 4.73 6.98
CA GLU A 145 -4.29 5.03 6.87
C GLU A 145 -3.91 5.33 5.42
N THR A 146 -4.35 4.48 4.48
CA THR A 146 -4.07 4.67 3.06
C THR A 146 -4.78 5.89 2.48
N LEU A 147 -6.04 6.16 2.90
CA LEU A 147 -6.81 7.34 2.47
C LEU A 147 -6.26 8.65 3.02
N SER A 148 -5.57 8.59 4.15
CA SER A 148 -4.99 9.75 4.83
C SER A 148 -3.53 9.97 4.45
N ASP A 149 -2.98 9.23 3.47
CA ASP A 149 -1.57 9.24 3.09
C ASP A 149 -0.60 9.01 4.27
N LEU A 150 -1.08 8.38 5.36
CA LEU A 150 -0.28 8.11 6.54
C LEU A 150 0.83 7.08 6.26
N ASP A 151 0.65 6.24 5.25
CA ASP A 151 1.67 5.31 4.75
C ASP A 151 2.94 6.03 4.24
N VAL A 152 2.80 7.27 3.76
CA VAL A 152 3.95 8.11 3.38
C VAL A 152 4.77 8.48 4.63
N ILE A 153 4.09 8.77 5.74
CA ILE A 153 4.77 9.10 7.00
C ILE A 153 5.51 7.87 7.53
N ASP A 154 4.90 6.70 7.50
CA ASP A 154 5.53 5.45 7.92
C ASP A 154 6.75 5.11 7.05
N ARG A 155 6.65 5.27 5.73
CA ARG A 155 7.80 5.11 4.82
C ARG A 155 8.94 6.11 5.11
N ILE A 156 8.61 7.34 5.49
CA ILE A 156 9.62 8.33 5.89
C ILE A 156 10.27 7.93 7.22
N ILE A 157 9.48 7.47 8.18
CA ILE A 157 9.97 6.98 9.48
C ILE A 157 10.88 5.77 9.28
N ASP A 158 10.48 4.79 8.49
CA ASP A 158 11.27 3.59 8.19
C ASP A 158 12.58 3.93 7.49
N ALA A 159 12.53 4.83 6.50
CA ALA A 159 13.73 5.30 5.81
C ALA A 159 14.68 6.09 6.74
N ALA A 160 14.14 6.87 7.65
CA ALA A 160 14.91 7.60 8.66
C ALA A 160 15.54 6.63 9.68
N GLN A 161 14.79 5.64 10.15
CA GLN A 161 15.28 4.60 11.06
C GLN A 161 16.36 3.73 10.41
N ALA A 162 16.19 3.35 9.14
CA ALA A 162 17.19 2.61 8.38
C ALA A 162 18.50 3.41 8.26
N LYS A 163 18.43 4.71 7.98
CA LYS A 163 19.61 5.60 7.95
C LYS A 163 20.25 5.77 9.32
N LEU A 164 19.47 5.88 10.38
CA LEU A 164 19.98 5.94 11.76
C LEU A 164 20.69 4.64 12.16
N THR A 165 20.12 3.49 11.81
CA THR A 165 20.72 2.19 12.10
C THR A 165 22.02 1.97 11.34
N LEU A 166 22.09 2.33 10.05
CA LEU A 166 23.30 2.27 9.24
C LEU A 166 24.38 3.26 9.69
N GLY A 167 23.98 4.46 10.12
CA GLY A 167 24.91 5.48 10.60
C GLY A 167 25.48 5.21 12.00
N SER A 168 24.68 4.58 12.90
CA SER A 168 25.09 4.39 14.29
C SER A 168 25.93 3.14 14.52
N THR A 169 25.66 2.02 13.85
CA THR A 169 26.36 0.77 14.12
C THR A 169 27.70 0.66 13.42
N ALA A 170 27.81 0.99 12.14
CA ALA A 170 29.06 0.87 11.40
C ALA A 170 30.09 1.94 11.84
N VAL A 171 29.67 3.21 11.90
CA VAL A 171 30.57 4.31 12.28
C VAL A 171 30.99 4.25 13.75
N LEU A 172 30.09 3.83 14.65
CA LEU A 172 30.41 3.67 16.05
C LEU A 172 31.28 2.44 16.31
N SER A 173 31.06 1.32 15.61
CA SER A 173 31.89 0.13 15.73
C SER A 173 33.32 0.39 15.20
N ASP A 174 33.47 1.12 14.11
CA ASP A 174 34.75 1.50 13.58
C ASP A 174 35.49 2.49 14.50
N ARG A 175 34.77 3.49 15.02
CA ARG A 175 35.34 4.40 16.04
C ARG A 175 35.74 3.70 17.34
N LEU A 176 34.98 2.72 17.78
CA LEU A 176 35.30 1.88 18.94
C LEU A 176 36.60 1.07 18.68
N LYS A 177 36.70 0.41 17.51
CA LYS A 177 37.90 -0.31 17.14
C LYS A 177 39.11 0.57 17.09
N TYR A 178 39.02 1.76 16.46
CA TYR A 178 40.15 2.73 16.44
C TYR A 178 40.50 3.23 17.84
N ALA A 179 39.53 3.44 18.71
CA ALA A 179 39.78 3.85 20.09
C ALA A 179 40.41 2.73 20.92
N GLU A 180 40.00 1.49 20.74
CA GLU A 180 40.58 0.31 21.38
C GLU A 180 42.03 0.05 20.92
N GLU A 181 42.31 0.16 19.61
CA GLU A 181 43.66 0.07 19.08
C GLU A 181 44.54 1.21 19.58
N ALA A 182 44.05 2.43 19.64
CA ALA A 182 44.78 3.57 20.21
C ALA A 182 45.10 3.40 21.69
N LEU A 183 44.12 2.85 22.47
CA LEU A 183 44.31 2.53 23.88
C LEU A 183 45.30 1.39 24.09
N SER A 184 45.32 0.36 23.27
CA SER A 184 46.26 -0.75 23.35
C SER A 184 47.72 -0.29 23.05
N ASN A 185 47.88 0.72 22.23
CA ASN A 185 49.19 1.31 21.90
C ASN A 185 49.70 2.33 22.93
N VAL A 186 48.83 2.79 23.86
CA VAL A 186 49.19 3.80 24.88
C VAL A 186 49.41 3.20 26.27
N VAL A 187 48.98 1.98 26.51
CA VAL A 187 49.10 1.35 27.84
C VAL A 187 50.50 0.72 28.00
N GLU A 188 51.48 1.53 28.39
CA GLU A 188 52.53 1.01 29.28
C GLU A 188 51.90 0.58 30.61
N PRO A 189 52.25 -0.58 31.17
CA PRO A 189 51.63 -1.06 32.41
C PRO A 189 52.01 -0.13 33.56
N VAL A 190 51.12 0.74 33.95
CA VAL A 190 51.20 1.46 35.21
C VAL A 190 51.11 0.44 36.32
N ALA A 191 52.24 0.27 37.09
CA ALA A 191 52.29 -0.63 38.24
C ALA A 191 51.11 -0.39 39.19
N PRO A 192 50.50 -1.43 39.76
CA PRO A 192 49.36 -1.29 40.62
C PRO A 192 49.63 -0.48 41.86
N VAL A 193 49.06 0.69 42.00
CA VAL A 193 49.12 1.50 43.22
C VAL A 193 48.43 0.71 44.33
N ALA A 194 49.27 0.31 45.36
CA ALA A 194 48.79 -0.40 46.50
C ALA A 194 47.69 0.38 47.24
N ARG A 195 46.45 -0.14 47.23
CA ARG A 195 45.33 0.43 47.99
C ARG A 195 45.60 0.30 49.48
N ARG A 196 45.96 1.39 50.13
CA ARG A 196 45.99 1.50 51.59
C ARG A 196 44.55 1.28 52.11
N SER A 197 44.29 0.12 52.72
CA SER A 197 43.03 -0.17 53.35
C SER A 197 42.91 0.60 54.67
N THR A 198 42.24 1.72 54.64
CA THR A 198 41.76 2.36 55.88
C THR A 198 40.41 1.73 56.28
N ARG A 199 40.51 0.66 57.02
CA ARG A 199 39.36 0.05 57.70
C ARG A 199 38.91 0.97 58.83
N ARG A 200 37.96 1.87 58.56
CA ARG A 200 37.29 2.61 59.63
C ARG A 200 36.31 1.65 60.31
N LYS A 201 36.62 1.32 61.59
CA LYS A 201 35.67 0.61 62.48
C LYS A 201 34.45 1.50 62.71
N VAL A 202 33.29 1.02 62.32
CA VAL A 202 32.01 1.61 62.68
C VAL A 202 31.60 1.04 64.07
N PRO A 203 31.26 1.88 65.05
CA PRO A 203 30.80 1.39 66.33
C PRO A 203 29.38 0.82 66.19
N SER A 204 29.18 -0.34 66.86
CA SER A 204 27.89 -1.00 67.03
C SER A 204 26.95 -0.17 67.92
N ALA A 205 25.85 0.36 67.29
CA ALA A 205 24.78 0.97 68.08
C ALA A 205 23.83 -0.13 68.64
N SER A 206 23.66 -0.11 69.94
CA SER A 206 22.83 -0.99 70.72
C SER A 206 21.34 -0.90 70.35
N ARG A 207 20.75 -2.08 70.27
CA ARG A 207 19.30 -2.33 70.28
C ARG A 207 18.66 -1.76 71.54
N THR A 208 17.71 -0.81 71.37
CA THR A 208 16.69 -0.59 72.41
C THR A 208 15.32 -0.89 71.81
N SER A 209 14.72 -1.87 72.42
CA SER A 209 13.32 -2.26 72.33
C SER A 209 12.41 -1.12 72.77
N ARG A 210 11.39 -0.78 71.97
CA ARG A 210 10.14 -0.28 72.57
C ARG A 210 8.95 -0.88 71.83
N ARG A 211 8.17 -1.53 72.66
CA ARG A 211 6.82 -2.03 72.41
C ARG A 211 5.83 -0.88 72.22
N GLY A 212 4.83 -1.17 71.47
CA GLY A 212 3.47 -0.91 71.90
C GLY A 212 2.70 0.23 71.30
N TRP A 213 1.50 -0.18 70.94
CA TRP A 213 0.21 0.52 70.94
C TRP A 213 -0.16 1.23 69.58
N TRP A 214 -1.08 0.83 69.00
CA TRP A 214 -2.53 0.61 68.68
C TRP A 214 -2.69 0.22 67.20
#